data_4c17840b35e43c5b35202c9e4888a220
#
_entry.id   4c17840b35e43c5b35202c9e4888a220
#
_cell.length_a   1.000
_cell.length_b   1.000
_cell.length_c   1.000
_cell.angle_alpha   90.00
_cell.angle_beta   90.00
_cell.angle_gamma   90.00
#
_symmetry.space_group_name_H-M   'P 1'
#
loop_
_entity.id
_entity.type
_entity.pdbx_description
1 polymer ?
#
loop_
_entity_poly.entity_id
_entity_poly.type
_entity_poly.pdbx_seq_one_letter_code
_entity_poly.pdbx_strand_id
1 'polypeptide(L)'
;TTANIDTVINLDVSSLNIIDLTGIEGFISLTRLDCEGNKLTILDLSQNTALNHLDIDANALTSLDLSLNVALTEFDCENNQLTSLDFRNGNNTLVVDFRAIGNPNLTCINVDDAAYSTANWTNIDAQTSFNEDCSSVLGIKQYSSSKTLIRTFNTMGRVTTFKPNTVLINVYDDGSAEKVFTKSTLNN
;
A
#
# COMPACT_ATOMS: atom_id res chain seq x y z
N THR A 1 -23.09 13.36 27.81
CA THR A 1 -23.19 12.02 27.18
C THR A 1 -22.35 12.08 25.94
N THR A 2 -21.22 11.43 25.94
CA THR A 2 -20.44 11.16 24.72
C THR A 2 -21.35 10.38 23.79
N ALA A 3 -21.59 10.89 22.58
CA ALA A 3 -22.32 10.13 21.57
C ALA A 3 -21.51 8.84 21.29
N ASN A 4 -22.19 7.72 21.20
CA ASN A 4 -21.53 6.46 20.84
C ASN A 4 -21.30 6.47 19.33
N ILE A 5 -20.07 6.80 18.90
CA ILE A 5 -19.68 6.87 17.50
C ILE A 5 -19.50 5.48 16.88
N ASP A 6 -19.40 4.42 17.71
CA ASP A 6 -19.20 3.04 17.27
C ASP A 6 -20.38 2.48 16.47
N THR A 7 -21.56 3.12 16.54
CA THR A 7 -22.79 2.67 15.87
C THR A 7 -23.10 3.46 14.59
N VAL A 8 -22.27 4.46 14.25
CA VAL A 8 -22.45 5.23 13.01
C VAL A 8 -22.01 4.36 11.84
N ILE A 9 -22.94 4.14 10.90
CA ILE A 9 -22.70 3.33 9.71
C ILE A 9 -22.51 4.16 8.44
N ASN A 10 -23.05 5.38 8.40
CA ASN A 10 -22.91 6.31 7.29
C ASN A 10 -22.45 7.66 7.82
N LEU A 11 -21.43 8.21 7.22
CA LEU A 11 -20.93 9.54 7.52
C LEU A 11 -20.73 10.31 6.20
N ASP A 12 -21.47 11.40 6.06
CA ASP A 12 -21.31 12.37 4.99
C ASP A 12 -20.81 13.67 5.61
N VAL A 13 -19.62 14.05 5.25
CA VAL A 13 -18.93 15.27 5.64
C VAL A 13 -18.37 15.99 4.40
N SER A 14 -19.04 15.82 3.27
CA SER A 14 -18.64 16.39 1.99
C SER A 14 -18.70 17.94 2.00
N SER A 15 -17.76 18.55 1.30
CA SER A 15 -17.74 20.01 1.02
C SER A 15 -17.75 20.93 2.28
N LEU A 16 -17.16 20.46 3.38
CA LEU A 16 -17.13 21.20 4.66
C LEU A 16 -15.81 21.95 4.92
N ASN A 17 -14.89 21.97 3.95
CA ASN A 17 -13.53 22.52 4.11
C ASN A 17 -12.71 21.88 5.22
N ILE A 18 -12.93 20.60 5.49
CA ILE A 18 -12.22 19.83 6.51
C ILE A 18 -10.76 19.65 6.07
N ILE A 19 -9.82 19.86 7.00
CA ILE A 19 -8.38 19.69 6.77
C ILE A 19 -7.84 18.45 7.47
N ASP A 20 -8.57 17.90 8.44
CA ASP A 20 -8.14 16.78 9.29
C ASP A 20 -9.38 16.00 9.75
N LEU A 21 -9.35 14.68 9.55
CA LEU A 21 -10.37 13.73 10.03
C LEU A 21 -9.82 12.84 11.16
N THR A 22 -8.84 13.30 11.91
CA THR A 22 -8.39 12.59 13.14
C THR A 22 -9.59 12.31 14.04
N GLY A 23 -9.72 11.06 14.46
CA GLY A 23 -10.89 10.55 15.22
C GLY A 23 -11.80 9.65 14.36
N ILE A 24 -11.60 9.61 13.02
CA ILE A 24 -12.36 8.72 12.13
C ILE A 24 -12.15 7.24 12.49
N GLU A 25 -11.00 6.90 13.05
CA GLU A 25 -10.66 5.55 13.51
C GLU A 25 -11.60 5.02 14.59
N GLY A 26 -12.31 5.94 15.32
CA GLY A 26 -13.33 5.58 16.30
C GLY A 26 -14.65 5.11 15.71
N PHE A 27 -14.88 5.32 14.41
CA PHE A 27 -16.11 4.93 13.70
C PHE A 27 -16.01 3.50 13.16
N ILE A 28 -15.83 2.53 14.04
CA ILE A 28 -15.52 1.13 13.67
C ILE A 28 -16.63 0.40 12.89
N SER A 29 -17.87 0.88 12.97
CA SER A 29 -19.03 0.33 12.24
C SER A 29 -19.29 1.05 10.91
N LEU A 30 -18.43 1.98 10.51
CA LEU A 30 -18.65 2.79 9.32
C LEU A 30 -18.58 1.93 8.06
N THR A 31 -19.67 1.95 7.28
CA THR A 31 -19.76 1.25 5.99
C THR A 31 -19.69 2.20 4.81
N ARG A 32 -20.14 3.46 5.00
CA ARG A 32 -20.07 4.51 3.99
C ARG A 32 -19.41 5.75 4.56
N LEU A 33 -18.37 6.22 3.90
CA LEU A 33 -17.72 7.51 4.14
C LEU A 33 -17.76 8.33 2.85
N ASP A 34 -18.31 9.53 2.95
CA ASP A 34 -18.27 10.54 1.93
C ASP A 34 -17.61 11.79 2.53
N CYS A 35 -16.42 12.11 2.05
CA CYS A 35 -15.65 13.29 2.44
C CYS A 35 -15.12 14.05 1.23
N GLU A 36 -15.82 13.97 0.09
CA GLU A 36 -15.49 14.69 -1.13
C GLU A 36 -15.39 16.22 -0.90
N GLY A 37 -14.63 16.91 -1.75
CA GLY A 37 -14.62 18.37 -1.77
C GLY A 37 -14.06 19.01 -0.50
N ASN A 38 -13.13 18.35 0.18
CA ASN A 38 -12.49 18.87 1.39
C ASN A 38 -11.01 19.28 1.13
N LYS A 39 -10.22 19.40 2.17
CA LYS A 39 -8.80 19.80 2.10
C LYS A 39 -7.90 18.82 2.81
N LEU A 40 -8.27 17.54 2.78
CA LEU A 40 -7.53 16.47 3.44
C LEU A 40 -6.20 16.26 2.71
N THR A 41 -5.12 16.17 3.48
CA THR A 41 -3.78 15.83 2.97
C THR A 41 -3.33 14.45 3.43
N ILE A 42 -3.94 13.94 4.49
CA ILE A 42 -3.70 12.61 5.08
C ILE A 42 -5.06 12.04 5.48
N LEU A 43 -5.22 10.72 5.33
CA LEU A 43 -6.40 9.98 5.79
C LEU A 43 -5.97 8.57 6.16
N ASP A 44 -6.22 8.18 7.41
CA ASP A 44 -5.98 6.82 7.91
C ASP A 44 -7.32 6.12 8.15
N LEU A 45 -7.59 5.07 7.38
CA LEU A 45 -8.81 4.26 7.44
C LEU A 45 -8.53 2.83 7.92
N SER A 46 -7.36 2.59 8.50
CA SER A 46 -6.93 1.25 8.91
C SER A 46 -7.86 0.57 9.94
N GLN A 47 -8.63 1.35 10.70
CA GLN A 47 -9.60 0.85 11.66
C GLN A 47 -11.03 0.75 11.09
N ASN A 48 -11.30 1.38 9.95
CA ASN A 48 -12.63 1.40 9.34
C ASN A 48 -12.80 0.23 8.35
N THR A 49 -12.54 -0.99 8.82
CA THR A 49 -12.46 -2.21 7.98
C THR A 49 -13.80 -2.66 7.42
N ALA A 50 -14.92 -2.11 7.92
CA ALA A 50 -16.27 -2.37 7.43
C ALA A 50 -16.68 -1.49 6.23
N LEU A 51 -15.84 -0.52 5.82
CA LEU A 51 -16.14 0.36 4.69
C LEU A 51 -16.35 -0.44 3.41
N ASN A 52 -17.52 -0.23 2.77
CA ASN A 52 -17.85 -0.75 1.45
C ASN A 52 -17.98 0.35 0.39
N HIS A 53 -18.19 1.60 0.82
CA HIS A 53 -18.24 2.77 -0.04
C HIS A 53 -17.33 3.88 0.54
N LEU A 54 -16.42 4.38 -0.27
CA LEU A 54 -15.50 5.45 0.09
C LEU A 54 -15.43 6.47 -1.04
N ASP A 55 -15.85 7.70 -0.74
CA ASP A 55 -15.72 8.85 -1.62
C ASP A 55 -14.82 9.89 -0.97
N ILE A 56 -13.69 10.16 -1.62
CA ILE A 56 -12.66 11.13 -1.21
C ILE A 56 -12.26 12.04 -2.36
N ASP A 57 -13.12 12.16 -3.38
CA ASP A 57 -12.88 13.03 -4.53
C ASP A 57 -12.55 14.48 -4.10
N ALA A 58 -11.80 15.19 -4.93
CA ALA A 58 -11.50 16.60 -4.75
C ALA A 58 -10.92 16.95 -3.36
N ASN A 59 -9.85 16.26 -2.99
CA ASN A 59 -9.04 16.53 -1.81
C ASN A 59 -7.57 16.82 -2.20
N ALA A 60 -6.65 16.79 -1.23
CA ALA A 60 -5.23 17.03 -1.45
C ALA A 60 -4.35 15.86 -0.95
N LEU A 61 -4.89 14.64 -0.99
CA LEU A 61 -4.21 13.44 -0.52
C LEU A 61 -3.01 13.12 -1.42
N THR A 62 -1.87 12.79 -0.80
CA THR A 62 -0.64 12.41 -1.51
C THR A 62 -0.36 10.93 -1.51
N SER A 63 -0.92 10.20 -0.56
CA SER A 63 -0.86 8.74 -0.45
C SER A 63 -2.10 8.20 0.22
N LEU A 64 -2.46 6.95 -0.08
CA LEU A 64 -3.56 6.26 0.58
C LEU A 64 -3.26 4.76 0.63
N ASP A 65 -3.50 4.16 1.80
CA ASP A 65 -3.41 2.71 2.03
C ASP A 65 -4.79 2.18 2.40
N LEU A 66 -5.34 1.31 1.56
CA LEU A 66 -6.63 0.66 1.72
C LEU A 66 -6.50 -0.87 1.88
N SER A 67 -5.30 -1.36 2.19
CA SER A 67 -5.01 -2.79 2.30
C SER A 67 -5.83 -3.50 3.39
N LEU A 68 -6.33 -2.75 4.39
CA LEU A 68 -7.18 -3.29 5.45
C LEU A 68 -8.69 -3.12 5.20
N ASN A 69 -9.08 -2.37 4.15
CA ASN A 69 -10.49 -2.10 3.86
C ASN A 69 -11.07 -3.17 2.92
N VAL A 70 -11.11 -4.40 3.44
CA VAL A 70 -11.45 -5.62 2.68
C VAL A 70 -12.90 -5.69 2.18
N ALA A 71 -13.77 -4.82 2.65
CA ALA A 71 -15.19 -4.80 2.28
C ALA A 71 -15.50 -3.81 1.14
N LEU A 72 -14.50 -3.03 0.63
CA LEU A 72 -14.73 -2.00 -0.38
C LEU A 72 -15.28 -2.59 -1.68
N THR A 73 -16.38 -1.99 -2.16
CA THR A 73 -17.02 -2.29 -3.44
C THR A 73 -17.16 -1.05 -4.33
N GLU A 74 -17.13 0.14 -3.75
CA GLU A 74 -17.19 1.41 -4.45
C GLU A 74 -16.12 2.34 -3.90
N PHE A 75 -15.29 2.89 -4.77
CA PHE A 75 -14.15 3.73 -4.41
C PHE A 75 -13.97 4.87 -5.42
N ASP A 76 -13.97 6.09 -4.91
CA ASP A 76 -13.67 7.30 -5.67
C ASP A 76 -12.57 8.11 -4.98
N CYS A 77 -11.45 8.33 -5.68
CA CYS A 77 -10.35 9.18 -5.24
C CYS A 77 -9.95 10.18 -6.35
N GLU A 78 -10.87 10.50 -7.25
CA GLU A 78 -10.59 11.44 -8.33
C GLU A 78 -10.05 12.78 -7.79
N ASN A 79 -9.38 13.54 -8.64
CA ASN A 79 -8.94 14.91 -8.33
C ASN A 79 -8.19 15.07 -7.00
N ASN A 80 -7.18 14.22 -6.78
CA ASN A 80 -6.27 14.28 -5.65
C ASN A 80 -4.82 14.53 -6.12
N GLN A 81 -3.85 14.40 -5.23
CA GLN A 81 -2.42 14.56 -5.52
C GLN A 81 -1.65 13.25 -5.26
N LEU A 82 -2.32 12.11 -5.42
CA LEU A 82 -1.75 10.82 -5.10
C LEU A 82 -0.49 10.54 -5.91
N THR A 83 0.52 10.04 -5.23
CA THR A 83 1.75 9.46 -5.79
C THR A 83 1.83 7.96 -5.48
N SER A 84 1.06 7.50 -4.49
CA SER A 84 0.98 6.10 -4.05
C SER A 84 -0.45 5.77 -3.63
N LEU A 85 -0.94 4.62 -4.11
CA LEU A 85 -2.20 4.03 -3.71
C LEU A 85 -2.00 2.52 -3.55
N ASP A 86 -2.26 2.01 -2.34
CA ASP A 86 -2.27 0.58 -2.06
C ASP A 86 -3.71 0.08 -1.94
N PHE A 87 -4.14 -0.74 -2.88
CA PHE A 87 -5.47 -1.33 -2.96
C PHE A 87 -5.41 -2.87 -2.90
N ARG A 88 -4.36 -3.42 -2.27
CA ARG A 88 -4.19 -4.87 -2.06
C ARG A 88 -5.00 -5.34 -0.85
N ASN A 89 -6.31 -5.27 -0.95
CA ASN A 89 -7.25 -5.62 0.12
C ASN A 89 -7.83 -7.04 0.02
N GLY A 90 -7.35 -7.83 -0.94
CA GLY A 90 -7.77 -9.22 -1.15
C GLY A 90 -9.10 -9.37 -1.91
N ASN A 91 -9.73 -8.27 -2.36
CA ASN A 91 -11.10 -8.29 -2.90
C ASN A 91 -11.28 -7.46 -4.20
N ASN A 92 -10.25 -7.30 -5.00
CA ASN A 92 -10.33 -6.51 -6.24
C ASN A 92 -11.54 -6.89 -7.13
N THR A 93 -11.88 -8.18 -7.18
CA THR A 93 -13.00 -8.69 -8.00
C THR A 93 -14.38 -8.29 -7.50
N LEU A 94 -14.51 -7.78 -6.28
CA LEU A 94 -15.77 -7.31 -5.69
C LEU A 94 -16.00 -5.81 -5.95
N VAL A 95 -14.99 -5.08 -6.39
CA VAL A 95 -15.09 -3.64 -6.64
C VAL A 95 -15.81 -3.42 -7.97
N VAL A 96 -16.98 -2.79 -7.88
CA VAL A 96 -17.87 -2.54 -9.03
C VAL A 96 -17.72 -1.12 -9.58
N ASP A 97 -17.22 -0.19 -8.78
CA ASP A 97 -16.92 1.19 -9.21
C ASP A 97 -15.56 1.59 -8.62
N PHE A 98 -14.60 1.86 -9.51
CA PHE A 98 -13.25 2.29 -9.17
C PHE A 98 -12.90 3.53 -9.99
N ARG A 99 -12.63 4.66 -9.32
CA ARG A 99 -12.33 5.95 -9.94
C ARG A 99 -11.08 6.57 -9.34
N ALA A 100 -10.10 6.91 -10.18
CA ALA A 100 -8.84 7.51 -9.76
C ALA A 100 -8.30 8.54 -10.77
N ILE A 101 -9.13 9.07 -11.67
CA ILE A 101 -8.75 10.12 -12.62
C ILE A 101 -8.39 11.40 -11.87
N GLY A 102 -7.50 12.22 -12.46
CA GLY A 102 -7.12 13.50 -11.84
C GLY A 102 -6.07 13.35 -10.74
N ASN A 103 -5.25 12.29 -10.80
CA ASN A 103 -4.07 12.09 -9.96
C ASN A 103 -2.80 12.11 -10.82
N PRO A 104 -2.34 13.27 -11.30
CA PRO A 104 -1.35 13.38 -12.36
C PRO A 104 0.02 12.78 -12.03
N ASN A 105 0.30 12.57 -10.75
CA ASN A 105 1.56 11.98 -10.28
C ASN A 105 1.44 10.49 -9.91
N LEU A 106 0.24 9.90 -10.02
CA LEU A 106 0.01 8.49 -9.75
C LEU A 106 0.34 7.68 -11.01
N THR A 107 1.46 6.98 -10.98
CA THR A 107 1.92 6.18 -12.13
C THR A 107 1.66 4.69 -11.96
N CYS A 108 1.48 4.24 -10.73
CA CYS A 108 1.23 2.84 -10.41
C CYS A 108 0.32 2.71 -9.19
N ILE A 109 -0.65 1.79 -9.26
CA ILE A 109 -1.54 1.41 -8.16
C ILE A 109 -1.22 -0.03 -7.77
N ASN A 110 -0.93 -0.28 -6.49
CA ASN A 110 -0.78 -1.63 -5.97
C ASN A 110 -2.14 -2.32 -5.86
N VAL A 111 -2.27 -3.50 -6.45
CA VAL A 111 -3.51 -4.30 -6.48
C VAL A 111 -3.21 -5.78 -6.25
N ASP A 112 -4.21 -6.57 -5.92
CA ASP A 112 -4.04 -8.03 -5.74
C ASP A 112 -3.91 -8.77 -7.08
N ASP A 113 -4.61 -8.29 -8.13
CA ASP A 113 -4.65 -8.86 -9.48
C ASP A 113 -4.58 -7.72 -10.51
N ALA A 114 -3.39 -7.48 -11.03
CA ALA A 114 -3.15 -6.43 -12.01
C ALA A 114 -3.83 -6.70 -13.36
N ALA A 115 -3.99 -7.98 -13.73
CA ALA A 115 -4.64 -8.36 -14.97
C ALA A 115 -6.14 -8.08 -14.89
N TYR A 116 -6.79 -8.46 -13.80
CA TYR A 116 -8.19 -8.14 -13.55
C TYR A 116 -8.41 -6.64 -13.50
N SER A 117 -7.64 -5.91 -12.71
CA SER A 117 -7.79 -4.46 -12.53
C SER A 117 -7.60 -3.71 -13.85
N THR A 118 -6.61 -4.07 -14.66
CA THR A 118 -6.39 -3.49 -16.00
C THR A 118 -7.58 -3.72 -16.94
N ALA A 119 -8.23 -4.87 -16.85
CA ALA A 119 -9.36 -5.20 -17.71
C ALA A 119 -10.68 -4.53 -17.29
N ASN A 120 -10.85 -4.22 -16.02
CA ASN A 120 -12.14 -3.82 -15.44
C ASN A 120 -12.17 -2.38 -14.91
N TRP A 121 -11.05 -1.82 -14.46
CA TRP A 121 -10.99 -0.48 -13.88
C TRP A 121 -10.39 0.51 -14.88
N THR A 122 -11.23 1.17 -15.64
CA THR A 122 -10.81 2.04 -16.75
C THR A 122 -10.78 3.53 -16.40
N ASN A 123 -11.31 3.92 -15.24
CA ASN A 123 -11.37 5.32 -14.79
C ASN A 123 -10.07 5.71 -14.07
N ILE A 124 -8.95 5.67 -14.78
CA ILE A 124 -7.62 6.06 -14.32
C ILE A 124 -6.96 7.01 -15.33
N ASP A 125 -5.97 7.78 -14.90
CA ASP A 125 -5.18 8.62 -15.79
C ASP A 125 -4.31 7.77 -16.75
N ALA A 126 -4.02 8.30 -17.94
CA ALA A 126 -3.33 7.57 -19.00
C ALA A 126 -1.89 7.11 -18.63
N GLN A 127 -1.25 7.79 -17.64
CA GLN A 127 0.08 7.41 -17.13
C GLN A 127 0.01 6.34 -16.03
N THR A 128 -1.19 6.05 -15.50
CA THR A 128 -1.39 5.14 -14.38
C THR A 128 -1.46 3.69 -14.88
N SER A 129 -0.87 2.78 -14.14
CA SER A 129 -0.94 1.32 -14.39
C SER A 129 -1.22 0.58 -13.07
N PHE A 130 -1.66 -0.66 -13.18
CA PHE A 130 -1.84 -1.56 -12.03
C PHE A 130 -0.68 -2.55 -11.94
N ASN A 131 -0.24 -2.86 -10.72
CA ASN A 131 0.77 -3.88 -10.47
C ASN A 131 0.57 -4.47 -9.08
N GLU A 132 0.95 -5.74 -8.89
CA GLU A 132 0.97 -6.38 -7.56
C GLU A 132 2.10 -5.82 -6.68
N ASP A 133 3.13 -5.22 -7.29
CA ASP A 133 4.23 -4.55 -6.60
C ASP A 133 4.74 -3.35 -7.41
N CYS A 134 4.23 -2.18 -7.10
CA CYS A 134 4.64 -0.92 -7.72
C CYS A 134 6.08 -0.49 -7.38
N SER A 135 6.71 -1.06 -6.37
CA SER A 135 8.11 -0.76 -6.06
C SER A 135 9.05 -1.22 -7.17
N SER A 136 8.63 -2.20 -7.95
CA SER A 136 9.37 -2.74 -9.10
C SER A 136 9.39 -1.81 -10.32
N VAL A 137 8.42 -0.89 -10.43
CA VAL A 137 8.27 0.02 -11.58
C VAL A 137 9.28 1.17 -11.55
N LEU A 138 9.85 1.49 -10.40
CA LEU A 138 10.86 2.55 -10.24
C LEU A 138 12.26 2.17 -10.75
N GLY A 139 12.37 1.11 -11.57
CA GLY A 139 13.65 0.70 -12.19
C GLY A 139 14.64 0.06 -11.21
N ILE A 140 14.28 -0.05 -9.95
CA ILE A 140 14.94 -0.97 -9.02
C ILE A 140 14.29 -2.32 -9.26
N LYS A 141 14.80 -3.06 -10.23
CA LYS A 141 14.48 -4.49 -10.33
C LYS A 141 14.91 -5.11 -9.01
N GLN A 142 13.96 -5.26 -8.09
CA GLN A 142 14.14 -6.26 -7.06
C GLN A 142 14.09 -7.60 -7.80
N TYR A 143 15.26 -8.04 -8.23
CA TYR A 143 15.41 -9.41 -8.70
C TYR A 143 15.08 -10.31 -7.52
N SER A 144 13.87 -10.83 -7.47
CA SER A 144 13.61 -12.11 -6.85
C SER A 144 14.12 -13.22 -7.79
N SER A 145 15.31 -13.05 -8.32
CA SER A 145 16.09 -14.19 -8.75
C SER A 145 16.48 -14.88 -7.45
N SER A 146 16.20 -16.15 -7.33
CA SER A 146 16.80 -17.01 -6.32
C SER A 146 18.31 -16.90 -6.51
N LYS A 147 18.91 -15.89 -5.84
CA LYS A 147 20.35 -15.67 -5.90
C LYS A 147 21.02 -16.92 -5.34
N THR A 148 21.79 -17.58 -6.17
CA THR A 148 22.52 -18.75 -5.70
C THR A 148 23.79 -18.25 -5.01
N LEU A 149 23.93 -18.57 -3.72
CA LEU A 149 25.13 -18.25 -2.98
C LEU A 149 26.33 -19.02 -3.57
N ILE A 150 27.28 -18.30 -4.16
CA ILE A 150 28.48 -18.89 -4.75
C ILE A 150 29.54 -19.12 -3.66
N ARG A 151 29.83 -18.11 -2.86
CA ARG A 151 30.90 -18.16 -1.85
C ARG A 151 30.63 -17.21 -0.69
N THR A 152 31.16 -17.60 0.46
CA THR A 152 31.20 -16.80 1.66
C THR A 152 32.63 -16.45 2.02
N PHE A 153 32.88 -15.19 2.34
CA PHE A 153 34.20 -14.68 2.74
C PHE A 153 34.12 -14.13 4.16
N ASN A 154 35.22 -14.16 4.88
CA ASN A 154 35.38 -13.39 6.11
C ASN A 154 35.74 -11.91 5.77
N THR A 155 35.80 -11.07 6.77
CA THR A 155 36.15 -9.63 6.61
C THR A 155 37.57 -9.38 6.11
N MET A 156 38.43 -10.38 6.04
CA MET A 156 39.78 -10.34 5.45
C MET A 156 39.81 -10.86 3.99
N GLY A 157 38.65 -11.11 3.39
CA GLY A 157 38.52 -11.59 2.00
C GLY A 157 38.88 -13.07 1.80
N ARG A 158 39.00 -13.85 2.87
CA ARG A 158 39.27 -15.30 2.76
C ARG A 158 37.98 -16.09 2.69
N VAL A 159 37.91 -17.07 1.78
CA VAL A 159 36.78 -18.02 1.72
C VAL A 159 36.63 -18.73 3.06
N THR A 160 35.42 -18.78 3.56
CA THR A 160 35.11 -19.42 4.84
C THR A 160 33.74 -20.07 4.82
N THR A 161 33.52 -21.00 5.74
CA THR A 161 32.19 -21.54 6.02
C THR A 161 31.51 -20.75 7.12
N PHE A 162 30.23 -21.02 7.33
CA PHE A 162 29.44 -20.41 8.40
C PHE A 162 30.16 -20.55 9.75
N LYS A 163 30.29 -19.41 10.46
CA LYS A 163 30.74 -19.35 11.86
C LYS A 163 29.79 -18.48 12.65
N PRO A 164 29.28 -18.93 13.79
CA PRO A 164 28.38 -18.11 14.63
C PRO A 164 29.11 -16.87 15.17
N ASN A 165 28.33 -15.81 15.39
CA ASN A 165 28.78 -14.52 15.95
C ASN A 165 29.91 -13.85 15.14
N THR A 166 29.91 -14.03 13.84
CA THR A 166 30.91 -13.42 12.93
C THR A 166 30.22 -12.61 11.84
N VAL A 167 30.95 -11.65 11.30
CA VAL A 167 30.54 -10.94 10.07
C VAL A 167 31.07 -11.71 8.88
N LEU A 168 30.21 -12.05 7.96
CA LEU A 168 30.51 -12.72 6.70
C LEU A 168 30.10 -11.85 5.51
N ILE A 169 30.73 -12.05 4.38
CA ILE A 169 30.35 -11.45 3.10
C ILE A 169 29.96 -12.61 2.16
N ASN A 170 28.68 -12.66 1.82
CA ASN A 170 28.15 -13.59 0.85
C ASN A 170 28.24 -12.99 -0.56
N VAL A 171 28.73 -13.75 -1.51
CA VAL A 171 28.78 -13.37 -2.93
C VAL A 171 27.89 -14.33 -3.71
N TYR A 172 27.08 -13.76 -4.59
CA TYR A 172 26.04 -14.44 -5.34
C TYR A 172 26.41 -14.56 -6.83
N ASP A 173 25.69 -15.40 -7.57
CA ASP A 173 25.89 -15.68 -8.99
C ASP A 173 25.63 -14.48 -9.91
N ASP A 174 24.87 -13.49 -9.42
CA ASP A 174 24.64 -12.22 -10.12
C ASP A 174 25.78 -11.19 -9.92
N GLY A 175 26.84 -11.56 -9.20
CA GLY A 175 27.95 -10.69 -8.86
C GLY A 175 27.69 -9.75 -7.67
N SER A 176 26.51 -9.78 -7.09
CA SER A 176 26.20 -9.00 -5.88
C SER A 176 26.88 -9.61 -4.64
N ALA A 177 27.09 -8.76 -3.64
CA ALA A 177 27.61 -9.18 -2.35
C ALA A 177 26.83 -8.52 -1.21
N GLU A 178 26.57 -9.29 -0.15
CA GLU A 178 25.94 -8.76 1.07
C GLU A 178 26.76 -9.05 2.31
N LYS A 179 26.69 -8.17 3.29
CA LYS A 179 27.30 -8.34 4.60
C LYS A 179 26.29 -8.93 5.58
N VAL A 180 26.56 -10.10 6.10
CA VAL A 180 25.68 -10.83 7.00
C VAL A 180 26.33 -10.99 8.37
N PHE A 181 25.55 -10.74 9.43
CA PHE A 181 25.96 -11.08 10.79
C PHE A 181 25.28 -12.39 11.22
N THR A 182 26.09 -13.42 11.47
CA THR A 182 25.60 -14.72 11.88
C THR A 182 25.40 -14.78 13.40
N LYS A 183 24.18 -15.01 13.85
CA LYS A 183 23.89 -15.27 15.28
C LYS A 183 24.01 -16.75 15.56
N SER A 184 24.50 -17.09 16.76
CA SER A 184 24.36 -18.44 17.31
C SER A 184 22.88 -18.67 17.63
N THR A 185 22.26 -19.66 17.01
CA THR A 185 20.99 -20.22 17.50
C THR A 185 21.35 -21.14 18.66
N LEU A 186 21.23 -20.66 19.89
CA LEU A 186 21.16 -21.55 21.04
C LEU A 186 19.81 -22.28 20.94
N ASN A 187 19.86 -23.56 20.53
CA ASN A 187 18.74 -24.45 20.75
C ASN A 187 18.65 -24.70 22.27
N ASN A 188 17.58 -24.18 22.88
CA ASN A 188 17.11 -24.67 24.18
C ASN A 188 16.21 -25.88 23.93
#